data_0a4dd851900c2cf4cc3451dca5e5e3fc
#
_entry.id   0a4dd851900c2cf4cc3451dca5e5e3fc
#
_cell.length_a   1.000
_cell.length_b   1.000
_cell.length_c   1.000
_cell.angle_alpha   90.00
_cell.angle_beta   90.00
_cell.angle_gamma   90.00
#
_symmetry.space_group_name_H-M   'P 1'
#
loop_
_entity.id
_entity.type
_entity.pdbx_description
1 polymer ?
#
loop_
_entity_poly.entity_id
_entity_poly.type
_entity_poly.pdbx_seq_one_letter_code
_entity_poly.pdbx_strand_id
1 'polypeptide(L)'
;LYPERNCRQYFLPKQTVNAVVTTFLKNGWVKLEEVPEDRRNKMVNLTDEGLSKAREIMDRIHSCEISAMKQLTPEERETLLTLTKTYIQSYSQAMADSLE
;
A
#
# COMPACT_ATOMS: atom_id res chain seq x y z
N LEU A 1 -7.77 6.20 -5.52
CA LEU A 1 -7.82 4.92 -4.82
C LEU A 1 -9.23 4.58 -4.38
N TYR A 2 -9.70 3.43 -4.75
CA TYR A 2 -11.04 2.94 -4.39
C TYR A 2 -10.89 1.93 -3.25
N PRO A 3 -11.43 2.20 -2.04
CA PRO A 3 -11.26 1.31 -0.90
C PRO A 3 -11.69 -0.13 -1.13
N GLU A 4 -12.80 -0.37 -1.84
CA GLU A 4 -13.26 -1.72 -2.15
C GLU A 4 -12.28 -2.48 -3.02
N ARG A 5 -11.75 -1.85 -4.06
CA ARG A 5 -10.75 -2.46 -4.93
C ARG A 5 -9.48 -2.77 -4.15
N ASN A 6 -9.11 -1.88 -3.24
CA ASN A 6 -7.95 -2.06 -2.40
C ASN A 6 -8.08 -3.28 -1.50
N CYS A 7 -9.27 -3.48 -0.92
CA CYS A 7 -9.55 -4.67 -0.11
C CYS A 7 -9.39 -5.96 -0.91
N ARG A 8 -9.89 -5.98 -2.16
CA ARG A 8 -9.81 -7.16 -3.02
C ARG A 8 -8.41 -7.42 -3.52
N GLN A 9 -7.75 -6.37 -4.01
CA GLN A 9 -6.43 -6.49 -4.63
C GLN A 9 -5.33 -6.89 -3.66
N TYR A 10 -5.40 -6.39 -2.42
CA TYR A 10 -4.37 -6.62 -1.41
C TYR A 10 -4.81 -7.53 -0.27
N PHE A 11 -5.97 -8.17 -0.42
CA PHE A 11 -6.52 -9.10 0.58
C PHE A 11 -6.67 -8.46 1.97
N LEU A 12 -7.06 -7.17 1.99
CA LEU A 12 -7.21 -6.43 3.24
C LEU A 12 -8.65 -6.47 3.74
N PRO A 13 -8.88 -6.64 5.05
CA PRO A 13 -10.21 -6.54 5.62
C PRO A 13 -10.81 -5.16 5.35
N LYS A 14 -12.07 -5.12 4.96
CA LYS A 14 -12.79 -3.88 4.68
C LYS A 14 -12.76 -2.92 5.87
N GLN A 15 -12.91 -3.45 7.08
CA GLN A 15 -12.89 -2.66 8.32
C GLN A 15 -11.55 -1.98 8.53
N THR A 16 -10.45 -2.67 8.23
CA THR A 16 -9.10 -2.12 8.34
C THR A 16 -8.91 -0.96 7.38
N VAL A 17 -9.31 -1.14 6.12
CA VAL A 17 -9.21 -0.08 5.11
C VAL A 17 -10.03 1.13 5.51
N ASN A 18 -11.27 0.92 5.97
CA ASN A 18 -12.13 2.02 6.41
C ASN A 18 -11.55 2.76 7.61
N ALA A 19 -10.94 2.06 8.56
CA ALA A 19 -10.29 2.67 9.71
C ALA A 19 -9.12 3.56 9.29
N VAL A 20 -8.29 3.08 8.38
CA VAL A 20 -7.14 3.84 7.85
C VAL A 20 -7.63 5.09 7.11
N VAL A 21 -8.62 4.95 6.23
CA VAL A 21 -9.18 6.08 5.48
C VAL A 21 -9.76 7.13 6.44
N THR A 22 -10.49 6.71 7.48
CA THR A 22 -11.05 7.61 8.49
C THR A 22 -9.95 8.39 9.20
N THR A 23 -8.88 7.72 9.60
CA THR A 23 -7.74 8.34 10.27
C THR A 23 -7.07 9.38 9.35
N PHE A 24 -6.87 9.03 8.10
CA PHE A 24 -6.24 9.92 7.13
C PHE A 24 -7.10 11.13 6.80
N LEU A 25 -8.42 10.96 6.77
CA LEU A 25 -9.37 12.08 6.63
C LEU A 25 -9.24 13.06 7.80
N LYS A 26 -9.17 12.56 9.02
CA LYS A 26 -9.00 13.39 10.23
C LYS A 26 -7.72 14.19 10.20
N ASN A 27 -6.65 13.62 9.68
CA ASN A 27 -5.34 14.28 9.58
C ASN A 27 -5.24 15.23 8.38
N GLY A 28 -6.25 15.26 7.53
CA GLY A 28 -6.23 16.11 6.33
C GLY A 28 -5.32 15.61 5.22
N TRP A 29 -4.95 14.33 5.24
CA TRP A 29 -4.04 13.74 4.26
C TRP A 29 -4.75 13.21 3.01
N VAL A 30 -6.02 12.89 3.14
CA VAL A 30 -6.84 12.42 2.01
C VAL A 30 -8.16 13.17 1.98
N LYS A 31 -8.78 13.15 0.81
CA LYS A 31 -10.13 13.68 0.60
C LYS A 31 -10.95 12.64 -0.16
N LEU A 32 -12.25 12.66 0.07
CA LEU A 32 -13.19 11.81 -0.65
C LEU A 32 -13.81 12.62 -1.80
N GLU A 33 -13.81 12.05 -2.99
CA GLU A 33 -14.43 12.66 -4.16
C GLU A 33 -15.52 11.74 -4.69
N GLU A 34 -16.65 12.32 -5.07
CA GLU A 34 -17.73 11.58 -5.70
C GLU A 34 -17.32 11.18 -7.12
N VAL A 35 -17.65 9.94 -7.48
CA VAL A 35 -17.52 9.47 -8.86
C VAL A 35 -18.89 9.72 -9.52
N PRO A 36 -18.96 10.55 -10.60
CA PRO A 36 -20.24 10.88 -11.25
C PRO A 36 -21.00 9.64 -11.74
N GLU A 37 -20.27 8.60 -12.07
CA GLU A 37 -20.80 7.34 -12.63
C GLU A 37 -21.30 6.39 -11.56
N ASP A 38 -20.81 6.52 -10.33
CA ASP A 38 -21.16 5.65 -9.23
C ASP A 38 -21.11 6.43 -7.90
N ARG A 39 -22.29 6.90 -7.47
CA ARG A 39 -22.42 7.68 -6.23
C ARG A 39 -22.21 6.87 -4.97
N ARG A 40 -22.23 5.54 -5.06
CA ARG A 40 -22.04 4.65 -3.90
C ARG A 40 -20.58 4.54 -3.50
N ASN A 41 -19.68 4.64 -4.47
CA ASN A 41 -18.24 4.54 -4.26
C ASN A 41 -17.61 5.92 -4.39
N LYS A 42 -16.86 6.30 -3.38
CA LYS A 42 -16.09 7.55 -3.40
C LYS A 42 -14.64 7.25 -3.65
N MET A 43 -14.01 8.06 -4.47
CA MET A 43 -12.58 7.98 -4.72
C MET A 43 -11.83 8.65 -3.58
N VAL A 44 -10.81 7.97 -3.06
CA VAL A 44 -9.90 8.53 -2.06
C VAL A 44 -8.69 9.10 -2.78
N ASN A 45 -8.48 10.40 -2.64
CA ASN A 45 -7.33 11.10 -3.23
C ASN A 45 -6.49 11.75 -2.15
N LEU A 46 -5.18 11.83 -2.40
CA LEU A 46 -4.28 12.56 -1.51
C LEU A 46 -4.53 14.06 -1.63
N THR A 47 -4.49 14.74 -0.49
CA THR A 47 -4.37 16.21 -0.44
C THR A 47 -2.91 16.60 -0.66
N ASP A 48 -2.63 17.90 -0.84
CA ASP A 48 -1.26 18.40 -0.92
C ASP A 48 -0.49 18.06 0.36
N GLU A 49 -1.14 18.19 1.52
CA GLU A 49 -0.57 17.81 2.80
C GLU A 49 -0.28 16.31 2.87
N GLY A 50 -1.22 15.49 2.37
CA GLY A 50 -1.05 14.04 2.31
C GLY A 50 0.10 13.63 1.40
N LEU A 51 0.25 14.28 0.26
CA LEU A 51 1.35 14.01 -0.66
C LEU A 51 2.70 14.37 -0.03
N SER A 52 2.77 15.52 0.64
CA SER A 52 3.97 15.94 1.36
C SER A 52 4.34 14.96 2.45
N LYS A 53 3.35 14.49 3.22
CA LYS A 53 3.56 13.49 4.28
C LYS A 53 4.02 12.14 3.71
N ALA A 54 3.41 11.72 2.61
CA ALA A 54 3.79 10.48 1.94
C ALA A 54 5.24 10.54 1.44
N ARG A 55 5.65 11.65 0.85
CA ARG A 55 7.04 11.84 0.39
C ARG A 55 8.03 11.78 1.54
N GLU A 56 7.72 12.44 2.65
CA GLU A 56 8.56 12.40 3.85
C GLU A 56 8.75 10.98 4.35
N ILE A 57 7.66 10.22 4.45
CA ILE A 57 7.70 8.83 4.91
C ILE A 57 8.50 7.95 3.92
N MET A 58 8.24 8.11 2.62
CA MET A 58 8.91 7.33 1.60
C MET A 58 10.41 7.60 1.54
N ASP A 59 10.82 8.85 1.71
CA ASP A 59 12.23 9.22 1.74
C ASP A 59 12.95 8.54 2.91
N ARG A 60 12.30 8.49 4.07
CA ARG A 60 12.84 7.79 5.25
C ARG A 60 12.96 6.30 5.02
N ILE A 61 11.94 5.68 4.45
CA ILE A 61 11.93 4.25 4.14
C ILE A 61 13.04 3.93 3.13
N HIS A 62 13.14 4.71 2.06
CA HIS A 62 14.19 4.53 1.05
C HIS A 62 15.59 4.64 1.63
N SER A 63 15.82 5.62 2.51
CA SER A 63 17.12 5.76 3.16
C SER A 63 17.47 4.54 4.00
N CYS A 64 16.50 4.01 4.73
CA CYS A 64 16.69 2.80 5.54
C CYS A 64 16.94 1.58 4.65
N GLU A 65 16.20 1.43 3.57
CA GLU A 65 16.38 0.33 2.61
C GLU A 65 17.77 0.35 1.98
N ILE A 66 18.21 1.51 1.53
CA ILE A 66 19.55 1.66 0.94
C ILE A 66 20.64 1.31 1.96
N SER A 67 20.50 1.83 3.19
CA SER A 67 21.47 1.53 4.25
C SER A 67 21.52 0.04 4.57
N ALA A 68 20.36 -0.62 4.63
CA ALA A 68 20.28 -2.06 4.88
C ALA A 68 20.89 -2.86 3.73
N MET A 69 20.58 -2.49 2.49
CA MET A 69 21.08 -3.19 1.31
C MET A 69 22.60 -3.08 1.14
N LYS A 70 23.18 -1.98 1.60
CA LYS A 70 24.66 -1.83 1.56
C LYS A 70 25.40 -2.83 2.44
N GLN A 71 24.72 -3.45 3.41
CA GLN A 71 25.31 -4.47 4.27
C GLN A 71 25.35 -5.84 3.59
N LEU A 72 24.68 -6.01 2.47
CA LEU A 72 24.64 -7.25 1.71
C LEU A 72 25.62 -7.19 0.53
N THR A 73 26.19 -8.33 0.18
CA THR A 73 26.95 -8.44 -1.06
C THR A 73 26.03 -8.37 -2.26
N PRO A 74 26.52 -8.05 -3.48
CA PRO A 74 25.70 -8.06 -4.68
C PRO A 74 24.95 -9.39 -4.90
N GLU A 75 25.61 -10.51 -4.64
CA GLU A 75 25.01 -11.84 -4.77
C GLU A 75 23.91 -12.05 -3.74
N GLU A 76 24.13 -11.62 -2.52
CA GLU A 76 23.12 -11.70 -1.46
C GLU A 76 21.89 -10.84 -1.77
N ARG A 77 22.08 -9.65 -2.34
CA ARG A 77 20.98 -8.78 -2.77
C ARG A 77 20.14 -9.44 -3.84
N GLU A 78 20.78 -10.06 -4.83
CA GLU A 78 20.10 -10.76 -5.90
C GLU A 78 19.32 -11.96 -5.38
N THR A 79 19.90 -12.73 -4.49
CA THR A 79 19.23 -13.86 -3.84
C THR A 79 18.03 -13.40 -3.04
N LEU A 80 18.17 -12.35 -2.24
CA LEU A 80 17.06 -11.78 -1.46
C LEU A 80 15.92 -11.34 -2.38
N LEU A 81 16.23 -10.65 -3.46
CA LEU A 81 15.23 -10.18 -4.41
C LEU A 81 14.47 -11.35 -5.06
N THR A 82 15.18 -12.38 -5.49
CA THR A 82 14.59 -13.56 -6.11
C THR A 82 13.67 -14.29 -5.14
N LEU A 83 14.15 -14.52 -3.92
CA LEU A 83 13.37 -15.21 -2.88
C LEU A 83 12.13 -14.40 -2.46
N THR A 84 12.28 -13.09 -2.35
CA THR A 84 11.18 -12.18 -2.02
C THR A 84 10.09 -12.22 -3.08
N LYS A 85 10.46 -12.19 -4.36
CA LYS A 85 9.49 -12.33 -5.47
C LYS A 85 8.72 -13.65 -5.40
N THR A 86 9.43 -14.73 -5.17
CA THR A 86 8.82 -16.06 -5.04
C THR A 86 7.86 -16.10 -3.86
N TYR A 87 8.28 -15.56 -2.72
CA TYR A 87 7.43 -15.48 -1.52
C TYR A 87 6.15 -14.70 -1.77
N ILE A 88 6.27 -13.51 -2.36
CA ILE A 88 5.12 -12.64 -2.65
C ILE A 88 4.13 -13.34 -3.58
N GLN A 89 4.62 -13.95 -4.65
CA GLN A 89 3.77 -14.67 -5.59
C GLN A 89 3.04 -15.84 -4.92
N SER A 90 3.77 -16.62 -4.13
CA SER A 90 3.20 -17.77 -3.42
C SER A 90 2.18 -17.34 -2.37
N TYR A 91 2.47 -16.27 -1.64
CA TYR A 91 1.56 -15.72 -0.64
C TYR A 91 0.27 -15.21 -1.30
N SER A 92 0.39 -14.45 -2.39
CA SER A 92 -0.76 -13.92 -3.12
C SER A 92 -1.64 -15.04 -3.66
N GLN A 93 -1.03 -16.10 -4.19
CA GLN A 93 -1.78 -17.25 -4.69
C GLN A 93 -2.51 -17.99 -3.55
N ALA A 94 -1.82 -18.21 -2.44
CA ALA A 94 -2.41 -18.87 -1.27
C ALA A 94 -3.58 -18.06 -0.71
N MET A 95 -3.45 -16.73 -0.65
CA MET A 95 -4.54 -15.85 -0.20
C MET A 95 -5.72 -15.89 -1.16
N ALA A 96 -5.47 -15.85 -2.47
CA ALA A 96 -6.54 -15.95 -3.47
C ALA A 96 -7.30 -17.29 -3.33
N ASP A 97 -6.57 -18.38 -3.17
CA ASP A 97 -7.18 -19.71 -3.00
C ASP A 97 -8.01 -19.80 -1.72
N SER A 98 -7.57 -19.15 -0.64
CA SER A 98 -8.29 -19.19 0.64
C SER A 98 -9.58 -18.38 0.65
N LEU A 99 -9.74 -17.44 -0.29
CA LEU A 99 -10.91 -16.57 -0.40
C LEU A 99 -11.99 -17.11 -1.33
N GLU A 100 -11.72 -18.20 -2.05
CA GLU A 100 -12.69 -18.87 -2.92
C GLU A 100 -13.64 -19.79 -2.17
#